data_5b79c53e7c8d9b06c65004436dbe21cd
#
_entry.id   5b79c53e7c8d9b06c65004436dbe21cd
#
_cell.length_a   1.000
_cell.length_b   1.000
_cell.length_c   1.000
_cell.angle_alpha   90.00
_cell.angle_beta   90.00
_cell.angle_gamma   90.00
#
_symmetry.space_group_name_H-M   'P 1'
#
loop_
_entity.id
_entity.type
_entity.pdbx_description
1 polymer ?
#
loop_
_entity_poly.entity_id
_entity_poly.type
_entity_poly.pdbx_seq_one_letter_code
_entity_poly.pdbx_strand_id
1 'polypeptide(L)'
;MNIFFVSLGCDKNLVDSEYMLGMIRDAGYTIIDDETQADVIVINTCCFINDAKEESINTILEMAEYKKTGHAKALIATGCLAQRYRSEIEEEIPEVDAILGTNSYDNIVSAVKEVMAGKHYTNLNSLEGLPTLHTKRCVTTGGHYAHLKIAEGCNKRCTYCIIPYIRGNYRSIPIEELVATARELVEGGVKELILVAQETTLYGIDLYGKKSLHRLLDELNKIPGLYWIRILYCYPEEIDDELIEAIKRNDKVCHYLDIPIQHANSDVLKRMGRKTNKDDLVRIIHHLREEIPDITLRTTLICGFPGETEEQHKELLEFVQEMKFDRLGAFTYSPEEGTKAAEMENQIPEETKKLWQQEVMELQEEIIFEKNEDMVDRELYAFIEGKVADENAYVGRTYRDAPSIDGYIFVNTEENLMTGDFAKVKVTGAYEYDLIGELA
;
A
#
# COMPACT_ATOMS: atom_id res chain seq x y z
N MET A 1 -24.36 1.07 -20.71
CA MET A 1 -23.20 1.96 -20.88
C MET A 1 -22.00 1.27 -20.25
N ASN A 2 -20.97 1.12 -21.03
CA ASN A 2 -19.76 0.39 -20.68
C ASN A 2 -18.72 1.35 -20.10
N ILE A 3 -18.15 1.01 -18.95
CA ILE A 3 -17.11 1.79 -18.29
C ILE A 3 -15.87 0.92 -18.17
N PHE A 4 -14.76 1.41 -18.71
CA PHE A 4 -13.43 0.86 -18.52
C PHE A 4 -12.74 1.62 -17.39
N PHE A 5 -12.09 0.91 -16.46
CA PHE A 5 -11.53 1.51 -15.27
C PHE A 5 -10.06 1.12 -15.08
N VAL A 6 -9.18 2.10 -15.02
CA VAL A 6 -7.76 1.93 -14.73
C VAL A 6 -7.47 2.40 -13.30
N SER A 7 -6.85 1.54 -12.50
CA SER A 7 -6.44 1.87 -11.12
C SER A 7 -4.93 1.86 -11.02
N LEU A 8 -4.33 3.03 -10.81
CA LEU A 8 -2.88 3.21 -10.65
C LEU A 8 -2.53 3.52 -9.19
N GLY A 9 -1.27 3.25 -8.84
CA GLY A 9 -0.67 3.66 -7.57
C GLY A 9 -0.84 2.64 -6.45
N CYS A 10 -1.08 3.10 -5.22
CA CYS A 10 -0.98 2.33 -3.99
C CYS A 10 -2.31 1.70 -3.55
N ASP A 11 -2.23 0.85 -2.49
CA ASP A 11 -3.38 0.16 -1.87
C ASP A 11 -4.50 1.10 -1.43
N LYS A 12 -4.15 2.33 -0.96
CA LYS A 12 -5.17 3.34 -0.58
C LYS A 12 -5.95 3.82 -1.81
N ASN A 13 -5.24 3.98 -2.92
CA ASN A 13 -5.85 4.33 -4.21
C ASN A 13 -6.72 3.18 -4.75
N LEU A 14 -6.25 1.93 -4.57
CA LEU A 14 -7.03 0.75 -4.91
C LEU A 14 -8.35 0.68 -4.15
N VAL A 15 -8.34 0.96 -2.83
CA VAL A 15 -9.57 1.02 -2.03
C VAL A 15 -10.54 2.07 -2.57
N ASP A 16 -10.04 3.25 -2.96
CA ASP A 16 -10.87 4.31 -3.57
C ASP A 16 -11.46 3.83 -4.91
N SER A 17 -10.66 3.14 -5.74
CA SER A 17 -11.12 2.53 -7.00
C SER A 17 -12.23 1.51 -6.79
N GLU A 18 -12.10 0.62 -5.81
CA GLU A 18 -13.08 -0.42 -5.52
C GLU A 18 -14.42 0.15 -5.02
N TYR A 19 -14.39 1.28 -4.30
CA TYR A 19 -15.62 2.01 -3.97
C TYR A 19 -16.24 2.67 -5.20
N MET A 20 -15.44 3.29 -6.07
CA MET A 20 -15.94 3.86 -7.34
C MET A 20 -16.57 2.78 -8.23
N LEU A 21 -15.92 1.62 -8.37
CA LEU A 21 -16.45 0.47 -9.09
C LEU A 21 -17.80 -0.02 -8.50
N GLY A 22 -17.91 -0.07 -7.17
CA GLY A 22 -19.16 -0.38 -6.49
C GLY A 22 -20.28 0.62 -6.83
N MET A 23 -20.01 1.91 -6.77
CA MET A 23 -20.98 2.96 -7.12
C MET A 23 -21.38 2.92 -8.60
N ILE A 24 -20.44 2.67 -9.50
CA ILE A 24 -20.66 2.50 -10.94
C ILE A 24 -21.61 1.33 -11.19
N ARG A 25 -21.34 0.16 -10.59
CA ARG A 25 -22.18 -1.03 -10.65
C ARG A 25 -23.60 -0.76 -10.13
N ASP A 26 -23.70 -0.14 -8.95
CA ASP A 26 -24.99 0.13 -8.29
C ASP A 26 -25.83 1.18 -9.06
N ALA A 27 -25.16 2.03 -9.86
CA ALA A 27 -25.83 2.94 -10.81
C ALA A 27 -26.33 2.24 -12.08
N GLY A 28 -26.09 0.92 -12.24
CA GLY A 28 -26.52 0.12 -13.38
C GLY A 28 -25.63 0.23 -14.62
N TYR A 29 -24.38 0.68 -14.46
CA TYR A 29 -23.39 0.68 -15.53
C TYR A 29 -22.63 -0.65 -15.58
N THR A 30 -22.14 -1.02 -16.77
CA THR A 30 -21.36 -2.24 -16.97
C THR A 30 -19.89 -1.93 -16.89
N ILE A 31 -19.17 -2.59 -16.00
CA ILE A 31 -17.71 -2.54 -15.93
C ILE A 31 -17.17 -3.57 -16.92
N ILE A 32 -16.22 -3.17 -17.75
CA ILE A 32 -15.62 -4.00 -18.81
C ILE A 32 -14.09 -4.01 -18.69
N ASP A 33 -13.47 -5.00 -19.30
CA ASP A 33 -12.01 -5.22 -19.35
C ASP A 33 -11.38 -4.92 -20.73
N ASP A 34 -12.20 -4.51 -21.71
CA ASP A 34 -11.77 -4.13 -23.07
C ASP A 34 -12.00 -2.63 -23.28
N GLU A 35 -10.93 -1.85 -23.25
CA GLU A 35 -10.96 -0.40 -23.43
C GLU A 35 -11.54 0.04 -24.78
N THR A 36 -11.42 -0.81 -25.80
CA THR A 36 -11.95 -0.50 -27.14
C THR A 36 -13.48 -0.44 -27.20
N GLN A 37 -14.15 -1.06 -26.23
CA GLN A 37 -15.61 -1.13 -26.12
C GLN A 37 -16.19 -0.15 -25.10
N ALA A 38 -15.33 0.68 -24.49
CA ALA A 38 -15.73 1.60 -23.45
C ALA A 38 -16.54 2.79 -24.01
N ASP A 39 -17.65 3.14 -23.36
CA ASP A 39 -18.33 4.44 -23.55
C ASP A 39 -17.65 5.54 -22.73
N VAL A 40 -17.16 5.20 -21.51
CA VAL A 40 -16.44 6.10 -20.59
C VAL A 40 -15.23 5.37 -20.05
N ILE A 41 -14.10 6.07 -20.02
CA ILE A 41 -12.87 5.59 -19.40
C ILE A 41 -12.62 6.38 -18.12
N VAL A 42 -12.34 5.70 -17.01
CA VAL A 42 -12.00 6.29 -15.72
C VAL A 42 -10.60 5.88 -15.33
N ILE A 43 -9.75 6.84 -14.97
CA ILE A 43 -8.37 6.59 -14.55
C ILE A 43 -8.18 7.13 -13.14
N ASN A 44 -7.96 6.25 -12.17
CA ASN A 44 -7.55 6.64 -10.83
C ASN A 44 -6.02 6.75 -10.79
N THR A 45 -5.52 7.96 -10.66
CA THR A 45 -4.13 8.36 -10.91
C THR A 45 -3.29 8.44 -9.64
N CYS A 46 -1.97 8.29 -9.80
CA CYS A 46 -0.97 8.47 -8.76
C CYS A 46 0.01 9.60 -9.12
N CYS A 47 0.62 10.24 -8.10
CA CYS A 47 1.71 11.21 -8.29
C CYS A 47 2.62 11.27 -7.06
N PHE A 48 2.82 10.13 -6.39
CA PHE A 48 3.63 10.08 -5.17
C PHE A 48 5.12 10.27 -5.44
N ILE A 49 5.61 9.71 -6.55
CA ILE A 49 6.97 9.86 -7.06
C ILE A 49 6.92 10.15 -8.56
N ASN A 50 8.04 10.60 -9.15
CA ASN A 50 8.09 10.97 -10.58
C ASN A 50 7.64 9.84 -11.50
N ASP A 51 8.11 8.61 -11.28
CA ASP A 51 7.74 7.45 -12.11
C ASP A 51 6.22 7.21 -12.12
N ALA A 52 5.59 7.28 -10.95
CA ALA A 52 4.13 7.13 -10.84
C ALA A 52 3.35 8.30 -11.49
N LYS A 53 3.95 9.48 -11.51
CA LYS A 53 3.40 10.65 -12.23
C LYS A 53 3.49 10.45 -13.74
N GLU A 54 4.65 10.03 -14.26
CA GLU A 54 4.83 9.71 -15.67
C GLU A 54 3.89 8.58 -16.13
N GLU A 55 3.79 7.50 -15.38
CA GLU A 55 2.84 6.41 -15.62
C GLU A 55 1.41 6.95 -15.74
N SER A 56 0.98 7.78 -14.79
CA SER A 56 -0.37 8.33 -14.81
C SER A 56 -0.63 9.25 -16.00
N ILE A 57 0.33 10.12 -16.37
CA ILE A 57 0.20 10.98 -17.53
C ILE A 57 0.17 10.15 -18.82
N ASN A 58 1.09 9.21 -18.98
CA ASN A 58 1.13 8.34 -20.16
C ASN A 58 -0.15 7.54 -20.32
N THR A 59 -0.69 6.99 -19.23
CA THR A 59 -1.97 6.27 -19.24
C THR A 59 -3.13 7.19 -19.64
N ILE A 60 -3.18 8.43 -19.15
CA ILE A 60 -4.22 9.40 -19.58
C ILE A 60 -4.12 9.67 -21.09
N LEU A 61 -2.91 9.91 -21.60
CA LEU A 61 -2.70 10.19 -23.02
C LEU A 61 -3.01 8.99 -23.91
N GLU A 62 -2.63 7.78 -23.49
CA GLU A 62 -2.97 6.54 -24.19
C GLU A 62 -4.49 6.32 -24.24
N MET A 63 -5.16 6.46 -23.10
CA MET A 63 -6.62 6.29 -23.03
C MET A 63 -7.39 7.40 -23.77
N ALA A 64 -6.81 8.60 -23.88
CA ALA A 64 -7.39 9.69 -24.68
C ALA A 64 -7.49 9.35 -26.18
N GLU A 65 -6.58 8.51 -26.71
CA GLU A 65 -6.64 8.08 -28.12
C GLU A 65 -7.92 7.27 -28.44
N TYR A 66 -8.49 6.57 -27.46
CA TYR A 66 -9.76 5.84 -27.65
C TYR A 66 -10.98 6.76 -27.83
N LYS A 67 -10.87 8.05 -27.49
CA LYS A 67 -11.89 9.06 -27.85
C LYS A 67 -11.81 9.44 -29.34
N LYS A 68 -10.66 9.28 -29.98
CA LYS A 68 -10.44 9.62 -31.41
C LYS A 68 -10.66 8.41 -32.30
N THR A 69 -10.20 7.24 -31.88
CA THR A 69 -10.14 6.02 -32.68
C THR A 69 -11.09 4.93 -32.25
N GLY A 70 -11.64 5.01 -31.02
CA GLY A 70 -12.52 4.02 -30.41
C GLY A 70 -13.96 4.50 -30.21
N HIS A 71 -14.65 3.88 -29.25
CA HIS A 71 -16.03 4.19 -28.88
C HIS A 71 -16.13 5.17 -27.70
N ALA A 72 -15.04 5.45 -27.01
CA ALA A 72 -15.05 6.27 -25.81
C ALA A 72 -15.53 7.70 -26.11
N LYS A 73 -16.54 8.13 -25.37
CA LYS A 73 -17.16 9.45 -25.46
C LYS A 73 -16.60 10.42 -24.41
N ALA A 74 -16.09 9.85 -23.30
CA ALA A 74 -15.59 10.63 -22.19
C ALA A 74 -14.41 9.95 -21.47
N LEU A 75 -13.51 10.79 -20.95
CA LEU A 75 -12.37 10.42 -20.14
C LEU A 75 -12.42 11.15 -18.82
N ILE A 76 -12.35 10.41 -17.70
CA ILE A 76 -12.41 10.93 -16.34
C ILE A 76 -11.09 10.64 -15.63
N ALA A 77 -10.40 11.68 -15.17
CA ALA A 77 -9.22 11.55 -14.31
C ALA A 77 -9.61 11.76 -12.85
N THR A 78 -9.17 10.88 -11.96
CA THR A 78 -9.37 10.99 -10.52
C THR A 78 -8.09 10.65 -9.76
N GLY A 79 -8.07 10.85 -8.43
CA GLY A 79 -6.97 10.46 -7.58
C GLY A 79 -5.90 11.53 -7.37
N CYS A 80 -4.66 11.08 -7.07
CA CYS A 80 -3.61 11.97 -6.57
C CYS A 80 -3.10 12.98 -7.61
N LEU A 81 -2.87 12.55 -8.86
CA LEU A 81 -2.46 13.45 -9.93
C LEU A 81 -3.55 14.48 -10.22
N ALA A 82 -4.79 14.01 -10.35
CA ALA A 82 -5.96 14.85 -10.58
C ALA A 82 -6.16 15.91 -9.47
N GLN A 83 -5.89 15.53 -8.22
CA GLN A 83 -5.95 16.47 -7.08
C GLN A 83 -4.85 17.53 -7.14
N ARG A 84 -3.62 17.14 -7.52
CA ARG A 84 -2.43 17.98 -7.43
C ARG A 84 -2.25 18.89 -8.65
N TYR A 85 -2.50 18.37 -9.84
CA TYR A 85 -2.24 19.01 -11.14
C TYR A 85 -3.51 19.28 -11.94
N ARG A 86 -4.58 19.62 -11.22
CA ARG A 86 -5.88 19.92 -11.86
C ARG A 86 -5.77 20.93 -13.01
N SER A 87 -5.12 22.07 -12.75
CA SER A 87 -5.06 23.18 -13.70
C SER A 87 -4.27 22.82 -14.94
N GLU A 88 -3.16 22.12 -14.74
CA GLU A 88 -2.29 21.64 -15.81
C GLU A 88 -3.02 20.59 -16.67
N ILE A 89 -3.80 19.69 -16.06
CA ILE A 89 -4.62 18.71 -16.79
C ILE A 89 -5.70 19.43 -17.60
N GLU A 90 -6.40 20.42 -17.02
CA GLU A 90 -7.44 21.19 -17.72
C GLU A 90 -6.88 21.98 -18.91
N GLU A 91 -5.64 22.49 -18.80
CA GLU A 91 -5.00 23.32 -19.84
C GLU A 91 -4.30 22.49 -20.92
N GLU A 92 -3.60 21.40 -20.54
CA GLU A 92 -2.69 20.68 -21.42
C GLU A 92 -3.28 19.37 -21.98
N ILE A 93 -4.32 18.82 -21.32
CA ILE A 93 -4.97 17.56 -21.77
C ILE A 93 -6.48 17.78 -21.92
N PRO A 94 -6.92 18.56 -22.94
CA PRO A 94 -8.33 18.89 -23.14
C PRO A 94 -9.23 17.67 -23.44
N GLU A 95 -8.65 16.50 -23.68
CA GLU A 95 -9.35 15.25 -23.85
C GLU A 95 -9.99 14.75 -22.52
N VAL A 96 -9.51 15.21 -21.35
CA VAL A 96 -10.09 14.89 -20.04
C VAL A 96 -11.38 15.71 -19.83
N ASP A 97 -12.51 15.03 -19.77
CA ASP A 97 -13.82 15.65 -19.64
C ASP A 97 -14.23 15.88 -18.18
N ALA A 98 -13.69 15.08 -17.23
CA ALA A 98 -13.93 15.31 -15.81
C ALA A 98 -12.70 15.06 -14.94
N ILE A 99 -12.58 15.83 -13.86
CA ILE A 99 -11.53 15.74 -12.85
C ILE A 99 -12.16 15.60 -11.47
N LEU A 100 -11.77 14.54 -10.76
CA LEU A 100 -12.19 14.29 -9.38
C LEU A 100 -10.95 14.27 -8.46
N GLY A 101 -11.00 15.02 -7.37
CA GLY A 101 -9.96 15.00 -6.35
C GLY A 101 -9.98 13.74 -5.49
N THR A 102 -8.94 13.58 -4.67
CA THR A 102 -8.74 12.41 -3.78
C THR A 102 -9.85 12.24 -2.74
N ASN A 103 -10.60 13.29 -2.42
CA ASN A 103 -11.72 13.28 -1.48
C ASN A 103 -13.07 13.47 -2.18
N SER A 104 -13.12 13.23 -3.51
CA SER A 104 -14.31 13.47 -4.35
C SER A 104 -14.74 12.24 -5.14
N TYR A 105 -14.15 11.09 -4.89
CA TYR A 105 -14.44 9.85 -5.61
C TYR A 105 -15.87 9.34 -5.40
N ASP A 106 -16.55 9.77 -4.32
CA ASP A 106 -17.99 9.55 -4.10
C ASP A 106 -18.88 10.23 -5.15
N ASN A 107 -18.34 11.17 -5.93
CA ASN A 107 -19.04 11.86 -7.00
C ASN A 107 -18.86 11.20 -8.39
N ILE A 108 -18.26 10.00 -8.48
CA ILE A 108 -17.96 9.35 -9.76
C ILE A 108 -19.20 9.16 -10.66
N VAL A 109 -20.35 8.79 -10.07
CA VAL A 109 -21.61 8.61 -10.83
C VAL A 109 -22.15 9.94 -11.37
N SER A 110 -21.97 11.02 -10.61
CA SER A 110 -22.33 12.37 -11.06
C SER A 110 -21.42 12.82 -12.21
N ALA A 111 -20.11 12.59 -12.08
CA ALA A 111 -19.15 12.88 -13.14
C ALA A 111 -19.53 12.16 -14.44
N VAL A 112 -19.78 10.85 -14.37
CA VAL A 112 -20.21 10.04 -15.53
C VAL A 112 -21.47 10.64 -16.20
N LYS A 113 -22.47 11.04 -15.42
CA LYS A 113 -23.70 11.64 -15.95
C LYS A 113 -23.46 12.98 -16.65
N GLU A 114 -22.66 13.86 -16.05
CA GLU A 114 -22.38 15.18 -16.61
C GLU A 114 -21.56 15.11 -17.91
N VAL A 115 -20.51 14.26 -17.94
CA VAL A 115 -19.69 14.10 -19.15
C VAL A 115 -20.49 13.46 -20.28
N MET A 116 -21.39 12.53 -19.98
CA MET A 116 -22.28 11.93 -20.97
C MET A 116 -23.35 12.89 -21.49
N ALA A 117 -23.65 13.96 -20.74
CA ALA A 117 -24.46 15.07 -21.20
C ALA A 117 -23.66 16.12 -22.02
N GLY A 118 -22.40 15.86 -22.31
CA GLY A 118 -21.49 16.73 -23.09
C GLY A 118 -20.98 17.94 -22.30
N LYS A 119 -20.92 17.85 -20.95
CA LYS A 119 -20.42 18.91 -20.07
C LYS A 119 -19.11 18.50 -19.45
N HIS A 120 -18.20 19.46 -19.25
CA HIS A 120 -17.06 19.27 -18.37
C HIS A 120 -17.50 19.25 -16.90
N TYR A 121 -16.83 18.40 -16.09
CA TYR A 121 -17.13 18.27 -14.69
C TYR A 121 -15.86 18.23 -13.84
N THR A 122 -15.70 19.16 -12.93
CA THR A 122 -14.58 19.20 -11.99
C THR A 122 -15.11 19.28 -10.56
N ASN A 123 -14.64 18.38 -9.71
CA ASN A 123 -14.99 18.38 -8.29
C ASN A 123 -13.77 18.02 -7.43
N LEU A 124 -13.35 18.96 -6.60
CA LEU A 124 -12.31 18.78 -5.58
C LEU A 124 -12.91 19.19 -4.23
N ASN A 125 -13.47 18.22 -3.52
CA ASN A 125 -13.99 18.44 -2.17
C ASN A 125 -12.85 18.82 -1.20
N SER A 126 -13.23 19.49 -0.11
CA SER A 126 -12.30 19.79 0.99
C SER A 126 -11.63 18.52 1.50
N LEU A 127 -10.33 18.62 1.78
CA LEU A 127 -9.54 17.53 2.36
C LEU A 127 -9.71 17.41 3.90
N GLU A 128 -10.66 18.13 4.50
CA GLU A 128 -10.91 18.10 5.95
C GLU A 128 -11.88 16.99 6.38
N GLY A 129 -12.76 16.56 5.49
CA GLY A 129 -13.72 15.47 5.73
C GLY A 129 -13.30 14.15 5.12
N LEU A 130 -14.11 13.12 5.30
CA LEU A 130 -14.04 11.85 4.60
C LEU A 130 -15.23 11.74 3.63
N PRO A 131 -15.10 11.09 2.48
CA PRO A 131 -16.22 10.80 1.60
C PRO A 131 -17.29 9.96 2.31
N THR A 132 -18.56 10.24 2.02
CA THR A 132 -19.67 9.46 2.56
C THR A 132 -20.01 8.33 1.59
N LEU A 133 -19.78 7.10 2.01
CA LEU A 133 -19.94 5.93 1.16
C LEU A 133 -21.16 5.11 1.61
N HIS A 134 -22.05 4.83 0.68
CA HIS A 134 -23.28 4.06 0.89
C HIS A 134 -23.35 2.81 0.00
N THR A 135 -22.23 2.38 -0.55
CA THR A 135 -22.14 1.25 -1.47
C THR A 135 -21.18 0.19 -0.98
N LYS A 136 -21.42 -1.05 -1.35
CA LYS A 136 -20.47 -2.14 -1.14
C LYS A 136 -19.33 -2.04 -2.14
N ARG A 137 -18.12 -2.24 -1.66
CA ARG A 137 -16.92 -2.28 -2.50
C ARG A 137 -17.00 -3.41 -3.53
N CYS A 138 -16.46 -3.17 -4.70
CA CYS A 138 -16.18 -4.20 -5.69
C CYS A 138 -14.72 -4.64 -5.52
N VAL A 139 -14.47 -5.68 -4.72
CA VAL A 139 -13.11 -6.16 -4.42
C VAL A 139 -12.45 -6.70 -5.68
N THR A 140 -11.24 -6.24 -5.97
CA THR A 140 -10.49 -6.58 -7.19
C THR A 140 -9.22 -7.41 -6.92
N THR A 141 -8.93 -7.73 -5.67
CA THR A 141 -7.76 -8.49 -5.20
C THR A 141 -7.95 -10.02 -5.20
N GLY A 142 -8.68 -10.56 -6.18
CA GLY A 142 -8.95 -12.01 -6.24
C GLY A 142 -9.99 -12.54 -5.25
N GLY A 143 -10.52 -11.71 -4.37
CA GLY A 143 -11.63 -12.02 -3.46
C GLY A 143 -11.25 -12.73 -2.16
N HIS A 144 -10.03 -13.19 -1.98
CA HIS A 144 -9.57 -13.89 -0.79
C HIS A 144 -8.87 -12.98 0.23
N TYR A 145 -8.32 -11.84 -0.19
CA TYR A 145 -7.84 -10.78 0.69
C TYR A 145 -8.36 -9.40 0.27
N ALA A 146 -8.33 -8.44 1.16
CA ALA A 146 -8.70 -7.06 0.86
C ALA A 146 -7.95 -6.06 1.74
N HIS A 147 -7.66 -4.89 1.18
CA HIS A 147 -7.15 -3.77 1.96
C HIS A 147 -8.29 -3.09 2.72
N LEU A 148 -8.09 -2.80 3.99
CA LEU A 148 -9.02 -2.01 4.81
C LEU A 148 -8.36 -0.66 5.13
N LYS A 149 -8.78 0.39 4.43
CA LYS A 149 -8.29 1.74 4.69
C LYS A 149 -8.91 2.27 5.98
N ILE A 150 -8.08 2.42 7.03
CA ILE A 150 -8.53 2.77 8.38
C ILE A 150 -8.48 4.27 8.69
N ALA A 151 -7.68 5.01 7.90
CA ALA A 151 -7.55 6.45 8.00
C ALA A 151 -7.11 7.06 6.67
N GLU A 152 -7.23 8.36 6.53
CA GLU A 152 -6.82 9.14 5.37
C GLU A 152 -6.00 10.36 5.81
N GLY A 153 -4.98 10.73 5.00
CA GLY A 153 -4.12 11.88 5.25
C GLY A 153 -3.01 11.61 6.27
N CYS A 154 -2.12 12.59 6.48
CA CYS A 154 -0.97 12.45 7.37
C CYS A 154 -0.51 13.79 7.94
N ASN A 155 -0.22 13.84 9.26
CA ASN A 155 0.25 15.04 9.95
C ASN A 155 1.77 15.04 10.18
N LYS A 156 2.51 14.02 9.75
CA LYS A 156 3.96 13.89 10.01
C LYS A 156 4.80 14.95 9.29
N ARG A 157 4.39 15.37 8.08
CA ARG A 157 5.04 16.41 7.27
C ARG A 157 6.54 16.17 7.08
N CYS A 158 6.92 14.92 6.79
CA CYS A 158 8.28 14.57 6.38
C CYS A 158 8.70 15.46 5.20
N THR A 159 9.96 15.89 5.17
CA THR A 159 10.43 16.93 4.24
C THR A 159 10.39 16.51 2.77
N TYR A 160 10.39 15.21 2.49
CA TYR A 160 10.32 14.61 1.15
C TYR A 160 8.89 14.28 0.69
N CYS A 161 7.88 14.43 1.57
CA CYS A 161 6.57 13.83 1.34
C CYS A 161 5.52 14.87 0.95
N ILE A 162 4.84 14.61 -0.17
CA ILE A 162 3.78 15.45 -0.72
C ILE A 162 2.38 15.10 -0.18
N ILE A 163 2.23 13.96 0.50
CA ILE A 163 0.93 13.42 0.94
C ILE A 163 0.05 14.41 1.72
N PRO A 164 0.56 15.19 2.69
CA PRO A 164 -0.29 16.15 3.42
C PRO A 164 -0.98 17.18 2.53
N TYR A 165 -0.43 17.48 1.36
CA TYR A 165 -0.97 18.44 0.41
C TYR A 165 -2.00 17.80 -0.55
N ILE A 166 -1.90 16.49 -0.77
CA ILE A 166 -2.76 15.74 -1.70
C ILE A 166 -3.92 15.07 -0.97
N ARG A 167 -3.65 14.51 0.22
CA ARG A 167 -4.60 13.72 1.01
C ARG A 167 -5.07 14.43 2.28
N GLY A 168 -4.51 15.61 2.60
CA GLY A 168 -4.89 16.43 3.75
C GLY A 168 -4.35 15.93 5.08
N ASN A 169 -4.92 16.50 6.15
CA ASN A 169 -4.60 16.12 7.53
C ASN A 169 -5.15 14.73 7.87
N TYR A 170 -4.59 14.13 8.91
CA TYR A 170 -4.96 12.80 9.37
C TYR A 170 -6.42 12.73 9.86
N ARG A 171 -7.17 11.77 9.36
CA ARG A 171 -8.59 11.54 9.67
C ARG A 171 -8.86 10.04 9.75
N SER A 172 -9.22 9.54 10.92
CA SER A 172 -9.57 8.13 11.15
C SER A 172 -11.02 7.84 10.75
N ILE A 173 -11.27 6.62 10.30
CA ILE A 173 -12.62 6.10 10.10
C ILE A 173 -13.08 5.45 11.44
N PRO A 174 -14.32 5.68 11.92
CA PRO A 174 -14.81 5.10 13.17
C PRO A 174 -14.70 3.57 13.22
N ILE A 175 -14.41 3.01 14.41
CA ILE A 175 -14.26 1.55 14.61
C ILE A 175 -15.51 0.80 14.13
N GLU A 176 -16.69 1.31 14.43
CA GLU A 176 -17.97 0.70 14.10
C GLU A 176 -18.16 0.56 12.59
N GLU A 177 -17.75 1.57 11.82
CA GLU A 177 -17.82 1.57 10.35
C GLU A 177 -16.81 0.60 9.76
N LEU A 178 -15.57 0.57 10.29
CA LEU A 178 -14.53 -0.36 9.86
C LEU A 178 -14.93 -1.82 10.13
N VAL A 179 -15.51 -2.09 11.28
CA VAL A 179 -15.99 -3.44 11.65
C VAL A 179 -17.15 -3.86 10.75
N ALA A 180 -18.06 -2.94 10.42
CA ALA A 180 -19.15 -3.22 9.49
C ALA A 180 -18.62 -3.55 8.09
N THR A 181 -17.71 -2.73 7.56
CA THR A 181 -17.04 -2.97 6.28
C THR A 181 -16.26 -4.28 6.27
N ALA A 182 -15.51 -4.57 7.35
CA ALA A 182 -14.75 -5.81 7.48
C ALA A 182 -15.65 -7.05 7.46
N ARG A 183 -16.81 -7.01 8.12
CA ARG A 183 -17.81 -8.10 8.08
C ARG A 183 -18.35 -8.31 6.67
N GLU A 184 -18.71 -7.24 5.97
CA GLU A 184 -19.18 -7.34 4.58
C GLU A 184 -18.13 -7.96 3.66
N LEU A 185 -16.84 -7.60 3.82
CA LEU A 185 -15.75 -8.18 3.07
C LEU A 185 -15.59 -9.68 3.36
N VAL A 186 -15.63 -10.07 4.63
CA VAL A 186 -15.52 -11.48 5.05
C VAL A 186 -16.72 -12.31 4.59
N GLU A 187 -17.93 -11.77 4.66
CA GLU A 187 -19.13 -12.39 4.09
C GLU A 187 -19.01 -12.58 2.56
N GLY A 188 -18.26 -11.69 1.88
CA GLY A 188 -17.91 -11.77 0.48
C GLY A 188 -16.81 -12.79 0.13
N GLY A 189 -16.21 -13.45 1.14
CA GLY A 189 -15.16 -14.47 0.96
C GLY A 189 -13.75 -14.04 1.34
N VAL A 190 -13.54 -12.80 1.76
CA VAL A 190 -12.23 -12.30 2.21
C VAL A 190 -11.82 -13.01 3.51
N LYS A 191 -10.61 -13.54 3.52
CA LYS A 191 -10.01 -14.25 4.67
C LYS A 191 -8.84 -13.50 5.31
N GLU A 192 -8.20 -12.57 4.58
CA GLU A 192 -7.17 -11.68 5.10
C GLU A 192 -7.58 -10.22 4.92
N LEU A 193 -7.48 -9.42 6.00
CA LEU A 193 -7.60 -7.97 5.96
C LEU A 193 -6.23 -7.32 6.15
N ILE A 194 -5.88 -6.42 5.24
CA ILE A 194 -4.65 -5.66 5.29
C ILE A 194 -5.00 -4.22 5.66
N LEU A 195 -4.63 -3.82 6.88
CA LEU A 195 -4.91 -2.49 7.40
C LEU A 195 -3.95 -1.48 6.78
N VAL A 196 -4.49 -0.48 6.10
CA VAL A 196 -3.72 0.54 5.39
C VAL A 196 -4.18 1.96 5.73
N ALA A 197 -3.22 2.85 5.83
CA ALA A 197 -3.36 4.29 5.90
C ALA A 197 -2.04 4.92 5.44
N GLN A 198 -1.92 6.24 5.44
CA GLN A 198 -0.62 6.89 5.30
C GLN A 198 0.22 6.77 6.59
N GLU A 199 -0.47 6.52 7.70
CA GLU A 199 0.07 6.25 9.04
C GLU A 199 -0.98 5.43 9.80
N THR A 200 -0.70 4.17 10.11
CA THR A 200 -1.66 3.28 10.77
C THR A 200 -1.58 3.35 12.30
N THR A 201 -0.38 3.57 12.84
CA THR A 201 -0.13 3.54 14.29
C THR A 201 -0.78 4.68 15.08
N LEU A 202 -1.10 5.81 14.42
CA LEU A 202 -1.86 6.92 15.02
C LEU A 202 -3.38 6.73 15.00
N TYR A 203 -3.89 5.61 14.50
CA TYR A 203 -5.33 5.39 14.36
C TYR A 203 -6.12 5.75 15.61
N GLY A 204 -7.16 6.54 15.41
CA GLY A 204 -8.12 6.96 16.43
C GLY A 204 -7.70 8.17 17.28
N ILE A 205 -6.48 8.70 17.09
CA ILE A 205 -6.01 9.86 17.88
C ILE A 205 -6.92 11.08 17.73
N ASP A 206 -7.44 11.32 16.54
CA ASP A 206 -8.35 12.42 16.19
C ASP A 206 -9.78 12.19 16.66
N LEU A 207 -10.25 10.93 16.66
CA LEU A 207 -11.63 10.58 17.06
C LEU A 207 -11.78 10.36 18.56
N TYR A 208 -10.79 9.72 19.20
CA TYR A 208 -10.90 9.22 20.57
C TYR A 208 -9.93 9.90 21.54
N GLY A 209 -9.11 10.85 21.06
CA GLY A 209 -8.10 11.56 21.85
C GLY A 209 -6.90 10.71 22.27
N LYS A 210 -6.81 9.46 21.80
CA LYS A 210 -5.72 8.52 22.04
C LYS A 210 -5.57 7.53 20.88
N LYS A 211 -4.38 6.95 20.74
CA LYS A 211 -4.12 5.87 19.78
C LYS A 211 -5.06 4.69 20.11
N SER A 212 -5.70 4.14 19.11
CA SER A 212 -6.77 3.16 19.28
C SER A 212 -6.69 1.97 18.30
N LEU A 213 -5.53 1.79 17.64
CA LEU A 213 -5.32 0.66 16.73
C LEU A 213 -5.50 -0.68 17.47
N HIS A 214 -4.98 -0.81 18.69
CA HIS A 214 -5.16 -2.00 19.54
C HIS A 214 -6.65 -2.34 19.74
N ARG A 215 -7.53 -1.34 19.91
CA ARG A 215 -8.98 -1.56 20.05
C ARG A 215 -9.61 -2.04 18.74
N LEU A 216 -9.18 -1.48 17.62
CA LEU A 216 -9.65 -1.93 16.30
C LEU A 216 -9.25 -3.38 16.05
N LEU A 217 -8.01 -3.77 16.39
CA LEU A 217 -7.54 -5.15 16.27
C LEU A 217 -8.40 -6.12 17.13
N ASP A 218 -8.71 -5.74 18.37
CA ASP A 218 -9.56 -6.52 19.24
C ASP A 218 -10.98 -6.75 18.68
N GLU A 219 -11.54 -5.76 17.99
CA GLU A 219 -12.85 -5.90 17.36
C GLU A 219 -12.81 -6.71 16.06
N LEU A 220 -11.81 -6.49 15.21
CA LEU A 220 -11.62 -7.24 13.98
C LEU A 220 -11.34 -8.73 14.26
N ASN A 221 -10.57 -9.04 15.30
CA ASN A 221 -10.24 -10.41 15.70
C ASN A 221 -11.48 -11.26 16.03
N LYS A 222 -12.60 -10.62 16.42
CA LYS A 222 -13.87 -11.31 16.74
C LYS A 222 -14.66 -11.72 15.49
N ILE A 223 -14.30 -11.28 14.28
CA ILE A 223 -15.06 -11.55 13.06
C ILE A 223 -14.90 -13.02 12.65
N PRO A 224 -15.96 -13.83 12.63
CA PRO A 224 -15.88 -15.22 12.17
C PRO A 224 -15.54 -15.27 10.68
N GLY A 225 -14.72 -16.24 10.27
CA GLY A 225 -14.32 -16.40 8.87
C GLY A 225 -13.14 -15.52 8.43
N LEU A 226 -12.73 -14.54 9.24
CA LEU A 226 -11.48 -13.85 9.09
C LEU A 226 -10.37 -14.71 9.71
N TYR A 227 -9.25 -14.84 8.99
CA TYR A 227 -8.08 -15.64 9.41
C TYR A 227 -6.85 -14.79 9.68
N TRP A 228 -6.56 -13.77 8.84
CA TRP A 228 -5.41 -12.90 9.01
C TRP A 228 -5.81 -11.42 9.03
N ILE A 229 -5.11 -10.68 9.88
CA ILE A 229 -5.11 -9.22 9.97
C ILE A 229 -3.65 -8.78 9.87
N ARG A 230 -3.31 -8.05 8.83
CA ARG A 230 -1.96 -7.53 8.59
C ARG A 230 -1.93 -6.03 8.74
N ILE A 231 -0.84 -5.49 9.30
CA ILE A 231 -0.70 -4.05 9.55
C ILE A 231 0.44 -3.52 8.69
N LEU A 232 0.16 -2.54 7.82
CA LEU A 232 1.16 -1.85 7.04
C LEU A 232 1.29 -0.38 7.47
N TYR A 233 2.39 0.28 7.10
CA TYR A 233 2.65 1.72 7.29
C TYR A 233 2.68 2.16 8.76
N CYS A 234 3.47 1.47 9.59
CA CYS A 234 3.68 1.79 11.00
C CYS A 234 4.85 2.76 11.18
N TYR A 235 4.62 3.89 11.84
CA TYR A 235 5.71 4.77 12.22
C TYR A 235 6.39 4.26 13.50
N PRO A 236 7.72 4.11 13.52
CA PRO A 236 8.42 3.49 14.65
C PRO A 236 8.16 4.21 15.98
N GLU A 237 8.17 5.54 16.00
CA GLU A 237 7.94 6.33 17.21
C GLU A 237 6.52 6.25 17.79
N GLU A 238 5.59 5.67 17.04
CA GLU A 238 4.20 5.54 17.46
C GLU A 238 3.85 4.13 17.94
N ILE A 239 4.74 3.16 17.77
CA ILE A 239 4.58 1.81 18.28
C ILE A 239 4.72 1.84 19.80
N ASP A 240 3.71 1.40 20.50
CA ASP A 240 3.65 1.35 21.96
C ASP A 240 3.30 -0.05 22.49
N ASP A 241 3.44 -0.24 23.80
CA ASP A 241 3.19 -1.51 24.44
C ASP A 241 1.72 -1.97 24.29
N GLU A 242 0.76 -1.03 24.19
CA GLU A 242 -0.65 -1.38 23.97
C GLU A 242 -0.86 -2.04 22.60
N LEU A 243 -0.15 -1.57 21.57
CA LEU A 243 -0.17 -2.18 20.25
C LEU A 243 0.55 -3.53 20.23
N ILE A 244 1.73 -3.62 20.86
CA ILE A 244 2.51 -4.87 20.95
C ILE A 244 1.67 -5.97 21.64
N GLU A 245 1.08 -5.65 22.79
CA GLU A 245 0.20 -6.57 23.50
C GLU A 245 -1.06 -6.95 22.69
N ALA A 246 -1.59 -6.05 21.87
CA ALA A 246 -2.70 -6.37 20.99
C ALA A 246 -2.30 -7.35 19.89
N ILE A 247 -1.11 -7.21 19.30
CA ILE A 247 -0.59 -8.16 18.32
C ILE A 247 -0.43 -9.54 18.96
N LYS A 248 0.13 -9.63 20.17
CA LYS A 248 0.36 -10.90 20.89
C LYS A 248 -0.93 -11.63 21.27
N ARG A 249 -1.96 -10.90 21.74
CA ARG A 249 -3.19 -11.54 22.24
C ARG A 249 -4.21 -11.91 21.17
N ASN A 250 -4.12 -11.30 19.99
CA ASN A 250 -5.07 -11.51 18.90
C ASN A 250 -4.51 -12.51 17.89
N ASP A 251 -4.98 -13.73 17.91
CA ASP A 251 -4.48 -14.88 17.13
C ASP A 251 -4.59 -14.74 15.61
N LYS A 252 -5.43 -13.81 15.13
CA LYS A 252 -5.57 -13.51 13.71
C LYS A 252 -4.63 -12.40 13.24
N VAL A 253 -4.02 -11.65 14.16
CA VAL A 253 -3.06 -10.60 13.79
C VAL A 253 -1.74 -11.26 13.43
N CYS A 254 -1.31 -11.06 12.19
CA CYS A 254 -0.02 -11.55 11.73
C CYS A 254 1.11 -10.94 12.57
N HIS A 255 2.05 -11.75 13.03
CA HIS A 255 3.29 -11.27 13.61
C HIS A 255 4.18 -10.66 12.51
N TYR A 256 3.70 -9.56 11.96
CA TYR A 256 4.27 -8.83 10.84
C TYR A 256 4.01 -7.33 11.02
N LEU A 257 5.06 -6.53 10.92
CA LEU A 257 4.94 -5.07 10.91
C LEU A 257 5.76 -4.48 9.77
N ASP A 258 5.13 -3.65 8.95
CA ASP A 258 5.82 -2.76 8.00
C ASP A 258 6.12 -1.44 8.69
N ILE A 259 7.43 -1.19 8.91
CA ILE A 259 7.96 -0.04 9.66
C ILE A 259 8.91 0.75 8.75
N PRO A 260 8.44 1.67 7.91
CA PRO A 260 9.28 2.44 7.01
C PRO A 260 10.14 3.44 7.79
N ILE A 261 11.38 3.04 8.14
CA ILE A 261 12.31 3.89 8.89
C ILE A 261 12.95 4.97 8.03
N GLN A 262 13.05 4.76 6.72
CA GLN A 262 13.58 5.63 5.67
C GLN A 262 15.10 5.75 5.65
N HIS A 263 15.77 5.85 6.79
CA HIS A 263 17.22 5.88 6.97
C HIS A 263 17.59 5.48 8.41
N ALA A 264 18.89 5.21 8.68
CA ALA A 264 19.37 4.90 10.02
C ALA A 264 20.22 6.04 10.63
N ASN A 265 20.91 6.84 9.80
CA ASN A 265 21.74 7.93 10.33
C ASN A 265 20.87 9.05 10.92
N SER A 266 21.17 9.45 12.16
CA SER A 266 20.37 10.42 12.93
C SER A 266 20.29 11.81 12.27
N ASP A 267 21.35 12.28 11.61
CA ASP A 267 21.36 13.59 10.94
C ASP A 267 20.53 13.56 9.66
N VAL A 268 20.58 12.46 8.90
CA VAL A 268 19.72 12.26 7.73
C VAL A 268 18.26 12.19 8.15
N LEU A 269 17.91 11.40 9.16
CA LEU A 269 16.56 11.30 9.71
C LEU A 269 16.02 12.67 10.17
N LYS A 270 16.86 13.47 10.82
CA LYS A 270 16.52 14.83 11.23
C LYS A 270 16.22 15.74 10.02
N ARG A 271 17.05 15.67 8.96
CA ARG A 271 16.79 16.41 7.70
C ARG A 271 15.53 15.93 7.00
N MET A 272 15.22 14.64 7.05
CA MET A 272 13.98 14.05 6.56
C MET A 272 12.74 14.50 7.36
N GLY A 273 12.94 15.15 8.52
CA GLY A 273 11.85 15.53 9.42
C GLY A 273 11.29 14.36 10.22
N ARG A 274 12.05 13.24 10.35
CA ARG A 274 11.72 12.13 11.21
C ARG A 274 11.98 12.46 12.67
N LYS A 275 11.20 11.87 13.57
CA LYS A 275 11.31 12.11 15.01
C LYS A 275 12.18 11.09 15.73
N THR A 276 12.46 9.96 15.10
CA THR A 276 13.36 8.93 15.58
C THR A 276 14.81 9.23 15.20
N ASN A 277 15.74 8.80 16.02
CA ASN A 277 17.17 8.71 15.75
C ASN A 277 17.60 7.22 15.70
N LYS A 278 18.88 6.95 15.44
CA LYS A 278 19.42 5.58 15.34
C LYS A 278 19.15 4.75 16.61
N ASP A 279 19.42 5.32 17.79
CA ASP A 279 19.25 4.60 19.06
C ASP A 279 17.78 4.27 19.34
N ASP A 280 16.84 5.15 18.96
CA ASP A 280 15.42 4.89 19.05
C ASP A 280 15.01 3.71 18.15
N LEU A 281 15.52 3.66 16.92
CA LEU A 281 15.24 2.57 15.98
C LEU A 281 15.78 1.23 16.50
N VAL A 282 17.02 1.20 16.97
CA VAL A 282 17.62 -0.01 17.59
C VAL A 282 16.76 -0.49 18.75
N ARG A 283 16.39 0.42 19.67
CA ARG A 283 15.56 0.07 20.83
C ARG A 283 14.21 -0.50 20.43
N ILE A 284 13.50 0.12 19.49
CA ILE A 284 12.17 -0.33 19.05
C ILE A 284 12.24 -1.70 18.37
N ILE A 285 13.22 -1.92 17.50
CA ILE A 285 13.41 -3.20 16.79
C ILE A 285 13.72 -4.32 17.78
N HIS A 286 14.62 -4.09 18.74
CA HIS A 286 14.94 -5.08 19.76
C HIS A 286 13.73 -5.36 20.65
N HIS A 287 13.01 -4.34 21.11
CA HIS A 287 11.83 -4.51 21.93
C HIS A 287 10.74 -5.34 21.23
N LEU A 288 10.48 -5.07 19.95
CA LEU A 288 9.55 -5.87 19.16
C LEU A 288 9.95 -7.34 19.08
N ARG A 289 11.23 -7.64 18.89
CA ARG A 289 11.74 -9.02 18.81
C ARG A 289 11.78 -9.74 20.16
N GLU A 290 11.98 -9.01 21.25
CA GLU A 290 11.88 -9.56 22.61
C GLU A 290 10.46 -9.93 22.96
N GLU A 291 9.49 -9.07 22.63
CA GLU A 291 8.08 -9.27 22.96
C GLU A 291 7.36 -10.26 22.02
N ILE A 292 7.78 -10.30 20.73
CA ILE A 292 7.21 -11.17 19.71
C ILE A 292 8.36 -11.87 18.96
N PRO A 293 8.87 -13.00 19.48
CA PRO A 293 10.12 -13.63 18.96
C PRO A 293 10.06 -14.09 17.49
N ASP A 294 8.88 -14.35 16.96
CA ASP A 294 8.63 -14.75 15.57
C ASP A 294 8.16 -13.60 14.68
N ILE A 295 8.30 -12.34 15.13
CA ILE A 295 7.88 -11.19 14.36
C ILE A 295 8.70 -11.03 13.08
N THR A 296 8.01 -10.80 11.99
CA THR A 296 8.58 -10.40 10.72
C THR A 296 8.57 -8.88 10.62
N LEU A 297 9.73 -8.28 10.50
CA LEU A 297 9.90 -6.84 10.36
C LEU A 297 10.23 -6.46 8.93
N ARG A 298 9.32 -5.72 8.30
CA ARG A 298 9.54 -5.09 7.00
C ARG A 298 9.92 -3.65 7.18
N THR A 299 10.82 -3.14 6.34
CA THR A 299 11.17 -1.72 6.31
C THR A 299 11.30 -1.18 4.89
N THR A 300 11.31 0.14 4.80
CA THR A 300 11.58 0.88 3.56
C THR A 300 12.66 1.92 3.83
N LEU A 301 13.63 2.02 2.91
CA LEU A 301 14.74 2.96 2.95
C LEU A 301 14.72 3.89 1.73
N ILE A 302 15.25 5.10 1.91
CA ILE A 302 15.48 6.07 0.85
C ILE A 302 16.98 6.32 0.78
N CYS A 303 17.59 6.03 -0.37
CA CYS A 303 19.01 6.23 -0.66
C CYS A 303 19.22 7.54 -1.43
N GLY A 304 20.26 8.28 -1.09
CA GLY A 304 20.64 9.52 -1.78
C GLY A 304 19.75 10.71 -1.41
N PHE A 305 19.36 10.81 -0.14
CA PHE A 305 18.66 11.99 0.38
C PHE A 305 19.58 13.23 0.32
N PRO A 306 19.07 14.46 0.04
CA PRO A 306 19.89 15.66 -0.08
C PRO A 306 20.88 15.85 1.08
N GLY A 307 22.16 15.98 0.74
CA GLY A 307 23.26 16.12 1.69
C GLY A 307 23.68 14.84 2.41
N GLU A 308 23.17 13.68 2.01
CA GLU A 308 23.68 12.37 2.47
C GLU A 308 25.13 12.20 2.01
N THR A 309 26.01 11.70 2.89
CA THR A 309 27.41 11.44 2.57
C THR A 309 27.67 9.95 2.44
N GLU A 310 28.82 9.60 1.85
CA GLU A 310 29.27 8.21 1.72
C GLU A 310 29.42 7.52 3.10
N GLU A 311 29.89 8.27 4.12
CA GLU A 311 30.00 7.76 5.48
C GLU A 311 28.62 7.46 6.09
N GLN A 312 27.62 8.31 5.81
CA GLN A 312 26.25 8.11 6.29
C GLN A 312 25.58 6.95 5.59
N HIS A 313 25.89 6.73 4.30
CA HIS A 313 25.43 5.55 3.57
C HIS A 313 26.08 4.26 4.10
N LYS A 314 27.39 4.27 4.39
CA LYS A 314 28.07 3.13 5.05
C LYS A 314 27.45 2.81 6.42
N GLU A 315 27.12 3.82 7.21
CA GLU A 315 26.42 3.63 8.48
C GLU A 315 25.03 2.99 8.28
N LEU A 316 24.34 3.32 7.19
CA LEU A 316 23.07 2.68 6.82
C LEU A 316 23.26 1.18 6.51
N LEU A 317 24.28 0.82 5.74
CA LEU A 317 24.60 -0.58 5.45
C LEU A 317 24.94 -1.37 6.71
N GLU A 318 25.79 -0.79 7.60
CA GLU A 318 26.10 -1.39 8.91
C GLU A 318 24.86 -1.63 9.75
N PHE A 319 23.92 -0.66 9.76
CA PHE A 319 22.66 -0.79 10.47
C PHE A 319 21.76 -1.88 9.88
N VAL A 320 21.66 -2.00 8.55
CA VAL A 320 20.90 -3.06 7.87
C VAL A 320 21.49 -4.44 8.23
N GLN A 321 22.82 -4.57 8.19
CA GLN A 321 23.53 -5.81 8.56
C GLN A 321 23.33 -6.18 10.03
N GLU A 322 23.29 -5.21 10.93
CA GLU A 322 23.06 -5.43 12.37
C GLU A 322 21.60 -5.80 12.66
N MET A 323 20.66 -5.05 12.09
CA MET A 323 19.24 -5.23 12.37
C MET A 323 18.63 -6.42 11.63
N LYS A 324 19.19 -6.86 10.51
CA LYS A 324 18.71 -8.02 9.73
C LYS A 324 17.19 -8.03 9.56
N PHE A 325 16.67 -7.07 8.80
CA PHE A 325 15.24 -7.03 8.49
C PHE A 325 14.80 -8.27 7.71
N ASP A 326 13.57 -8.72 7.96
CA ASP A 326 13.00 -9.88 7.26
C ASP A 326 12.54 -9.52 5.84
N ARG A 327 12.11 -8.30 5.65
CA ARG A 327 11.75 -7.72 4.36
C ARG A 327 12.24 -6.28 4.30
N LEU A 328 12.81 -5.88 3.16
CA LEU A 328 13.31 -4.53 2.97
C LEU A 328 13.15 -4.11 1.51
N GLY A 329 12.64 -2.90 1.29
CA GLY A 329 12.67 -2.23 0.01
C GLY A 329 13.49 -0.95 0.10
N ALA A 330 14.40 -0.71 -0.83
CA ALA A 330 15.16 0.51 -0.96
C ALA A 330 14.77 1.27 -2.22
N PHE A 331 14.59 2.58 -2.10
CA PHE A 331 14.23 3.48 -3.20
C PHE A 331 15.24 4.61 -3.30
N THR A 332 15.50 5.09 -4.50
CA THR A 332 16.24 6.34 -4.69
C THR A 332 15.37 7.52 -4.26
N TYR A 333 15.99 8.53 -3.67
CA TYR A 333 15.28 9.77 -3.37
C TYR A 333 14.79 10.44 -4.66
N SER A 334 13.47 10.68 -4.75
CA SER A 334 12.81 11.42 -5.83
C SER A 334 12.48 12.83 -5.36
N PRO A 335 12.99 13.90 -6.02
CA PRO A 335 12.70 15.28 -5.66
C PRO A 335 11.29 15.67 -6.11
N GLU A 336 10.33 15.64 -5.17
CA GLU A 336 8.96 16.01 -5.45
C GLU A 336 8.74 17.51 -5.33
N GLU A 337 8.24 18.12 -6.39
CA GLU A 337 7.90 19.55 -6.45
C GLU A 337 7.02 19.98 -5.27
N GLY A 338 7.34 21.15 -4.67
CA GLY A 338 6.62 21.68 -3.52
C GLY A 338 6.95 21.01 -2.18
N THR A 339 7.91 20.07 -2.16
CA THR A 339 8.44 19.51 -0.92
C THR A 339 9.70 20.26 -0.47
N LYS A 340 9.92 20.31 0.84
CA LYS A 340 11.11 20.97 1.40
C LYS A 340 12.42 20.32 0.93
N ALA A 341 12.43 18.99 0.79
CA ALA A 341 13.61 18.25 0.40
C ALA A 341 14.01 18.53 -1.08
N ALA A 342 13.06 18.83 -1.96
CA ALA A 342 13.36 19.20 -3.34
C ALA A 342 14.10 20.54 -3.45
N GLU A 343 13.91 21.43 -2.46
CA GLU A 343 14.56 22.75 -2.40
C GLU A 343 15.90 22.73 -1.63
N MET A 344 16.28 21.60 -1.02
CA MET A 344 17.55 21.47 -0.31
C MET A 344 18.73 21.51 -1.26
N GLU A 345 19.82 22.15 -0.79
CA GLU A 345 21.11 22.09 -1.47
C GLU A 345 21.73 20.69 -1.38
N ASN A 346 22.80 20.45 -2.15
CA ASN A 346 23.55 19.19 -2.15
C ASN A 346 22.69 17.97 -2.56
N GLN A 347 21.90 18.13 -3.60
CA GLN A 347 21.20 17.00 -4.25
C GLN A 347 22.23 15.98 -4.73
N ILE A 348 21.96 14.70 -4.45
CA ILE A 348 22.85 13.59 -4.83
C ILE A 348 22.63 13.24 -6.31
N PRO A 349 23.73 13.01 -7.07
CA PRO A 349 23.61 12.56 -8.47
C PRO A 349 22.84 11.24 -8.58
N GLU A 350 22.05 11.11 -9.64
CA GLU A 350 21.17 9.94 -9.83
C GLU A 350 21.94 8.61 -9.90
N GLU A 351 23.13 8.62 -10.51
CA GLU A 351 24.00 7.45 -10.56
C GLU A 351 24.45 6.99 -9.16
N THR A 352 24.76 7.95 -8.28
CA THR A 352 25.12 7.65 -6.88
C THR A 352 23.94 7.08 -6.11
N LYS A 353 22.73 7.65 -6.28
CA LYS A 353 21.52 7.13 -5.62
C LYS A 353 21.25 5.68 -6.03
N LYS A 354 21.36 5.37 -7.33
CA LYS A 354 21.15 4.02 -7.86
C LYS A 354 22.20 3.04 -7.35
N LEU A 355 23.47 3.47 -7.29
CA LEU A 355 24.53 2.64 -6.71
C LEU A 355 24.24 2.31 -5.24
N TRP A 356 23.90 3.31 -4.43
CA TRP A 356 23.60 3.11 -3.03
C TRP A 356 22.34 2.26 -2.79
N GLN A 357 21.31 2.44 -3.63
CA GLN A 357 20.15 1.57 -3.61
C GLN A 357 20.53 0.11 -3.90
N GLN A 358 21.36 -0.12 -4.92
CA GLN A 358 21.82 -1.46 -5.30
C GLN A 358 22.62 -2.12 -4.17
N GLU A 359 23.55 -1.40 -3.53
CA GLU A 359 24.34 -1.91 -2.39
C GLU A 359 23.43 -2.35 -1.22
N VAL A 360 22.40 -1.58 -0.91
CA VAL A 360 21.41 -1.96 0.13
C VAL A 360 20.63 -3.20 -0.28
N MET A 361 20.20 -3.31 -1.54
CA MET A 361 19.40 -4.45 -2.00
C MET A 361 20.24 -5.75 -2.10
N GLU A 362 21.50 -5.67 -2.53
CA GLU A 362 22.43 -6.80 -2.53
C GLU A 362 22.68 -7.31 -1.11
N LEU A 363 22.92 -6.42 -0.17
CA LEU A 363 23.06 -6.79 1.25
C LEU A 363 21.78 -7.44 1.81
N GLN A 364 20.61 -6.91 1.46
CA GLN A 364 19.34 -7.49 1.92
C GLN A 364 19.08 -8.88 1.29
N GLU A 365 19.50 -9.12 0.07
CA GLU A 365 19.40 -10.42 -0.59
C GLU A 365 20.18 -11.49 0.19
N GLU A 366 21.41 -11.19 0.63
CA GLU A 366 22.18 -12.07 1.49
C GLU A 366 21.48 -12.34 2.83
N ILE A 367 20.96 -11.29 3.48
CA ILE A 367 20.28 -11.39 4.77
C ILE A 367 19.02 -12.26 4.67
N ILE A 368 18.19 -12.04 3.63
CA ILE A 368 16.94 -12.80 3.49
C ILE A 368 17.20 -14.27 3.15
N PHE A 369 18.22 -14.54 2.36
CA PHE A 369 18.62 -15.91 2.07
C PHE A 369 18.99 -16.67 3.35
N GLU A 370 19.85 -16.12 4.22
CA GLU A 370 20.17 -16.70 5.53
C GLU A 370 18.90 -16.95 6.37
N LYS A 371 18.00 -15.97 6.45
CA LYS A 371 16.77 -16.10 7.22
C LYS A 371 15.77 -17.11 6.65
N ASN A 372 15.73 -17.27 5.34
CA ASN A 372 14.88 -18.26 4.69
C ASN A 372 15.44 -19.67 4.86
N GLU A 373 16.77 -19.85 4.85
CA GLU A 373 17.41 -21.12 5.22
C GLU A 373 17.08 -21.56 6.66
N ASP A 374 17.01 -20.61 7.61
CA ASP A 374 16.59 -20.87 8.99
C ASP A 374 15.11 -21.30 9.12
N MET A 375 14.32 -21.13 8.06
CA MET A 375 12.92 -21.60 8.02
C MET A 375 12.78 -23.05 7.56
N VAL A 376 13.82 -23.66 7.01
CA VAL A 376 13.78 -25.07 6.57
C VAL A 376 13.44 -25.97 7.75
N ASP A 377 12.65 -27.01 7.50
CA ASP A 377 12.05 -27.93 8.47
C ASP A 377 10.95 -27.33 9.39
N ARG A 378 10.66 -26.03 9.32
CA ARG A 378 9.54 -25.45 10.06
C ARG A 378 8.21 -25.69 9.36
N GLU A 379 7.15 -25.77 10.17
CA GLU A 379 5.77 -25.85 9.70
C GLU A 379 5.11 -24.49 9.76
N LEU A 380 4.54 -24.05 8.65
CA LEU A 380 3.83 -22.78 8.51
C LEU A 380 2.46 -23.00 7.89
N TYR A 381 1.55 -22.03 8.07
CA TYR A 381 0.36 -21.93 7.25
C TYR A 381 0.68 -21.11 6.00
N ALA A 382 0.37 -21.70 4.83
CA ALA A 382 0.40 -21.02 3.55
C ALA A 382 -1.02 -20.62 3.14
N PHE A 383 -1.21 -19.37 2.76
CA PHE A 383 -2.43 -18.86 2.17
C PHE A 383 -2.29 -18.95 0.65
N ILE A 384 -3.04 -19.86 0.02
CA ILE A 384 -2.91 -20.19 -1.39
C ILE A 384 -3.46 -19.06 -2.26
N GLU A 385 -2.64 -18.59 -3.20
CA GLU A 385 -2.99 -17.52 -4.13
C GLU A 385 -3.32 -18.04 -5.54
N GLY A 386 -2.75 -19.17 -5.93
CA GLY A 386 -3.00 -19.75 -7.23
C GLY A 386 -2.22 -21.03 -7.50
N LYS A 387 -2.53 -21.67 -8.60
CA LYS A 387 -1.81 -22.83 -9.10
C LYS A 387 -0.70 -22.37 -10.05
N VAL A 388 0.48 -22.97 -9.91
CA VAL A 388 1.56 -22.79 -10.90
C VAL A 388 1.19 -23.49 -12.20
N ALA A 389 1.31 -22.79 -13.33
CA ALA A 389 0.96 -23.35 -14.62
C ALA A 389 1.82 -24.57 -14.96
N ASP A 390 1.16 -25.64 -15.42
CA ASP A 390 1.78 -26.89 -15.87
C ASP A 390 2.62 -27.65 -14.81
N GLU A 391 2.45 -27.30 -13.50
CA GLU A 391 3.16 -27.96 -12.40
C GLU A 391 2.19 -28.49 -11.33
N ASN A 392 2.68 -29.47 -10.54
CA ASN A 392 2.00 -29.94 -9.34
C ASN A 392 2.43 -29.08 -8.13
N ALA A 393 2.25 -27.76 -8.27
CA ALA A 393 2.65 -26.79 -7.28
C ALA A 393 1.64 -25.64 -7.21
N TYR A 394 1.59 -24.99 -6.05
CA TYR A 394 0.77 -23.81 -5.80
C TYR A 394 1.66 -22.67 -5.27
N VAL A 395 1.35 -21.45 -5.66
CA VAL A 395 1.93 -20.26 -5.06
C VAL A 395 1.04 -19.82 -3.90
N GLY A 396 1.67 -19.49 -2.79
CA GLY A 396 0.99 -18.96 -1.60
C GLY A 396 1.86 -17.97 -0.86
N ARG A 397 1.33 -17.42 0.22
CA ARG A 397 2.05 -16.54 1.16
C ARG A 397 1.94 -17.09 2.57
N THR A 398 2.94 -16.77 3.37
CA THR A 398 2.90 -17.01 4.81
C THR A 398 2.48 -15.74 5.57
N TYR A 399 2.32 -15.83 6.90
CA TYR A 399 2.10 -14.62 7.72
C TYR A 399 3.24 -13.60 7.57
N ARG A 400 4.42 -14.04 7.10
CA ARG A 400 5.62 -13.23 6.90
C ARG A 400 5.60 -12.37 5.65
N ASP A 401 4.58 -12.51 4.78
CA ASP A 401 4.60 -11.96 3.44
C ASP A 401 3.32 -11.18 3.13
N ALA A 402 3.45 -9.90 2.84
CA ALA A 402 2.36 -9.08 2.34
C ALA A 402 2.19 -9.29 0.82
N PRO A 403 0.95 -9.30 0.30
CA PRO A 403 0.70 -9.57 -1.11
C PRO A 403 1.36 -8.54 -2.02
N SER A 404 1.92 -9.01 -3.13
CA SER A 404 2.51 -8.22 -4.22
C SER A 404 3.76 -7.40 -3.86
N ILE A 405 4.26 -7.47 -2.63
CA ILE A 405 5.44 -6.70 -2.18
C ILE A 405 6.53 -7.54 -1.49
N ASP A 406 6.18 -8.70 -0.95
CA ASP A 406 7.14 -9.60 -0.29
C ASP A 406 7.27 -10.92 -1.07
N GLY A 407 7.91 -11.93 -0.47
CA GLY A 407 8.14 -13.23 -1.08
C GLY A 407 6.92 -14.15 -1.09
N TYR A 408 7.09 -15.30 -1.67
CA TYR A 408 6.10 -16.36 -1.78
C TYR A 408 6.58 -17.67 -1.13
N ILE A 409 5.65 -18.61 -0.96
CA ILE A 409 5.95 -20.01 -0.72
C ILE A 409 5.38 -20.85 -1.86
N PHE A 410 6.22 -21.67 -2.48
CA PHE A 410 5.81 -22.64 -3.50
C PHE A 410 5.52 -23.97 -2.82
N VAL A 411 4.27 -24.41 -2.88
CA VAL A 411 3.78 -25.61 -2.21
C VAL A 411 3.65 -26.74 -3.21
N ASN A 412 4.58 -27.71 -3.15
CA ASN A 412 4.54 -28.91 -3.99
C ASN A 412 3.50 -29.91 -3.44
N THR A 413 2.51 -30.25 -4.23
CA THR A 413 1.49 -31.23 -3.86
C THR A 413 0.71 -31.74 -5.08
N GLU A 414 0.24 -33.01 -5.01
CA GLU A 414 -0.73 -33.57 -5.95
C GLU A 414 -2.19 -33.32 -5.52
N GLU A 415 -2.41 -32.80 -4.29
CA GLU A 415 -3.75 -32.45 -3.83
C GLU A 415 -4.28 -31.20 -4.53
N ASN A 416 -5.59 -31.15 -4.70
CA ASN A 416 -6.23 -29.97 -5.30
C ASN A 416 -6.50 -28.91 -4.22
N LEU A 417 -5.79 -27.79 -4.30
CA LEU A 417 -6.01 -26.62 -3.48
C LEU A 417 -6.73 -25.54 -4.31
N MET A 418 -7.48 -24.67 -3.63
CA MET A 418 -8.13 -23.51 -4.24
C MET A 418 -7.50 -22.22 -3.74
N THR A 419 -7.54 -21.19 -4.57
CA THR A 419 -7.20 -19.82 -4.16
C THR A 419 -8.02 -19.44 -2.92
N GLY A 420 -7.33 -18.95 -1.90
CA GLY A 420 -7.93 -18.62 -0.61
C GLY A 420 -7.95 -19.78 0.42
N ASP A 421 -7.40 -20.95 0.09
CA ASP A 421 -7.23 -22.01 1.09
C ASP A 421 -6.05 -21.72 2.02
N PHE A 422 -6.16 -22.16 3.27
CA PHE A 422 -5.06 -22.22 4.21
C PHE A 422 -4.58 -23.67 4.29
N ALA A 423 -3.34 -23.88 3.89
CA ALA A 423 -2.68 -25.19 3.93
C ALA A 423 -1.55 -25.18 4.96
N LYS A 424 -1.43 -26.23 5.77
CA LYS A 424 -0.28 -26.41 6.63
C LYS A 424 0.84 -26.99 5.78
N VAL A 425 2.00 -26.33 5.78
CA VAL A 425 3.12 -26.61 4.89
C VAL A 425 4.39 -26.76 5.72
N LYS A 426 5.16 -27.82 5.44
CA LYS A 426 6.52 -27.97 5.91
C LYS A 426 7.46 -27.33 4.89
N VAL A 427 8.31 -26.40 5.33
CA VAL A 427 9.33 -25.76 4.49
C VAL A 427 10.42 -26.78 4.20
N THR A 428 10.72 -27.01 2.92
CA THR A 428 11.74 -27.98 2.45
C THR A 428 12.96 -27.32 1.83
N GLY A 429 12.88 -26.01 1.53
CA GLY A 429 13.98 -25.26 0.96
C GLY A 429 13.68 -23.77 0.87
N ALA A 430 14.72 -23.02 0.51
CA ALA A 430 14.66 -21.59 0.25
C ALA A 430 15.25 -21.30 -1.13
N TYR A 431 14.72 -20.28 -1.80
CA TYR A 431 15.23 -19.78 -3.07
C TYR A 431 15.09 -18.26 -3.13
N GLU A 432 16.22 -17.55 -3.05
CA GLU A 432 16.23 -16.07 -3.00
C GLU A 432 15.28 -15.53 -1.92
N TYR A 433 14.24 -14.81 -2.32
CA TYR A 433 13.24 -14.24 -1.42
C TYR A 433 12.12 -15.22 -1.03
N ASP A 434 12.04 -16.37 -1.70
CA ASP A 434 10.91 -17.29 -1.62
C ASP A 434 11.23 -18.55 -0.80
N LEU A 435 10.17 -19.24 -0.35
CA LEU A 435 10.25 -20.53 0.32
C LEU A 435 9.71 -21.62 -0.60
N ILE A 436 10.20 -22.83 -0.39
CA ILE A 436 9.68 -24.05 -1.03
C ILE A 436 9.19 -24.96 0.09
N GLY A 437 8.05 -25.59 -0.11
CA GLY A 437 7.49 -26.52 0.86
C GLY A 437 6.58 -27.58 0.26
N GLU A 438 6.12 -28.47 1.12
CA GLU A 438 5.16 -29.53 0.82
C GLU A 438 4.09 -29.58 1.91
N LEU A 439 2.93 -30.16 1.63
CA LEU A 439 1.88 -30.31 2.65
C LEU A 439 2.38 -31.11 3.84
N ALA A 440 2.10 -30.62 5.08
CA ALA A 440 2.54 -31.21 6.32
C ALA A 440 1.55 -32.29 6.86
#